data_cb0edd1c32000153cbbd9c90d4f54e04
#
_entry.id   cb0edd1c32000153cbbd9c90d4f54e04
#
_cell.length_a   1.000
_cell.length_b   1.000
_cell.length_c   1.000
_cell.angle_alpha   90.00
_cell.angle_beta   90.00
_cell.angle_gamma   90.00
#
_symmetry.space_group_name_H-M   'P 1'
#
loop_
_entity.id
_entity.type
_entity.pdbx_description
1 polymer ?
#
loop_
_entity_poly.entity_id
_entity_poly.type
_entity_poly.pdbx_seq_one_letter_code
_entity_poly.pdbx_strand_id
1 'polypeptide(L)'
;MKPELQRRRLLPRFAVVAVSGTAVAAMVLAVAAYSQTAPAVETGVAPKAAVVKALATDSTIVENAKTLLEKGRAIFRFETFGDEAWWTDTIQLHKAIAGERHGGIGAGVSPATALAVGLKVDIDAIPRNIQQHIRLGKVDLGAPALTLTLLELDAVVGVKATLGDDRKSIRKLGVTCALCHSTVDDSFAPGIGHRLDGWPNRDLNVGLIVSLSPNLQPIADLLQTDVPTVKTVLNSWGPGRYDAWLDKDGKAFRPDGGQAGTLIPPAFGLAGVNLHTWTGSGSVPYWNAYVAATQMRGTDVTFFDPRLSDPVQYPVAARSGSWDTRGSDPANASAKLDALHFYQLSIPAPTPPAGSFDAAAAERGKALFVGKAQCAGCHVPPSFTEPGYAIHKPEEVGVDSFQADRSPTHGYRTAPLAGLWAHQKGGFYHDGRFATLGDVINHYDRLFGLSLSAAEKQNLVHFLLSI
;
A
#
# COMPACT_ATOMS: atom_id res chain seq x y z
N MET A 1 22.27 28.48 60.07
CA MET A 1 23.43 27.59 59.85
C MET A 1 23.15 26.73 58.63
N LYS A 2 23.77 27.07 57.50
CA LYS A 2 23.82 26.27 56.30
C LYS A 2 25.15 25.52 56.26
N PRO A 3 25.25 24.33 55.74
CA PRO A 3 26.50 23.88 55.14
C PRO A 3 26.39 23.81 53.60
N GLU A 4 27.34 24.47 52.96
CA GLU A 4 27.69 24.38 51.57
C GLU A 4 28.16 22.99 51.18
N LEU A 5 27.64 22.46 50.10
CA LEU A 5 28.14 21.28 49.42
C LEU A 5 28.85 21.69 48.13
N GLN A 6 30.17 21.64 48.17
CA GLN A 6 31.08 21.81 47.02
C GLN A 6 30.79 20.78 45.92
N ARG A 7 30.38 21.23 44.75
CA ARG A 7 30.35 20.43 43.51
C ARG A 7 31.76 20.38 42.92
N ARG A 8 32.44 19.26 43.04
CA ARG A 8 33.61 18.94 42.21
C ARG A 8 33.13 18.45 40.86
N ARG A 9 33.37 19.24 39.80
CA ARG A 9 33.24 18.83 38.39
C ARG A 9 34.47 17.95 38.04
N LEU A 10 34.25 16.67 37.79
CA LEU A 10 35.18 15.80 37.11
C LEU A 10 34.91 15.88 35.61
N LEU A 11 35.81 16.49 34.85
CA LEU A 11 35.85 16.44 33.39
C LEU A 11 36.55 15.14 32.97
N PRO A 12 35.99 14.35 32.05
CA PRO A 12 36.76 13.24 31.50
C PRO A 12 37.84 13.74 30.55
N ARG A 13 39.08 13.35 30.77
CA ARG A 13 40.19 13.57 29.85
C ARG A 13 39.98 12.66 28.64
N PHE A 14 39.68 13.23 27.47
CA PHE A 14 39.76 12.54 26.21
C PHE A 14 41.23 12.28 25.87
N ALA A 15 41.63 11.03 25.81
CA ALA A 15 42.91 10.62 25.25
C ALA A 15 42.76 10.69 23.70
N VAL A 16 43.46 11.64 23.07
CA VAL A 16 43.60 11.68 21.63
C VAL A 16 44.59 10.58 21.25
N VAL A 17 44.09 9.48 20.69
CA VAL A 17 44.92 8.47 20.05
C VAL A 17 45.26 8.99 18.65
N ALA A 18 46.49 9.42 18.43
CA ALA A 18 47.03 9.74 17.13
C ALA A 18 47.16 8.44 16.32
N VAL A 19 46.25 8.16 15.40
CA VAL A 19 46.40 7.06 14.44
C VAL A 19 47.35 7.56 13.35
N SER A 20 48.51 6.91 13.26
CA SER A 20 49.54 7.23 12.25
C SER A 20 48.98 7.02 10.82
N GLY A 21 49.26 7.95 9.91
CA GLY A 21 48.75 7.97 8.53
C GLY A 21 49.06 6.71 7.69
N THR A 22 49.89 5.80 8.17
CA THR A 22 50.20 4.51 7.52
C THR A 22 49.08 3.48 7.63
N ALA A 23 48.22 3.51 8.67
CA ALA A 23 47.11 2.56 8.83
C ALA A 23 45.92 2.90 7.88
N VAL A 24 45.71 4.20 7.61
CA VAL A 24 44.65 4.64 6.68
C VAL A 24 45.02 4.31 5.24
N ALA A 25 46.29 4.47 4.85
CA ALA A 25 46.77 4.12 3.52
C ALA A 25 46.68 2.61 3.23
N ALA A 26 46.96 1.77 4.24
CA ALA A 26 46.85 0.31 4.11
C ALA A 26 45.40 -0.15 3.98
N MET A 27 44.44 0.52 4.63
CA MET A 27 43.00 0.19 4.54
C MET A 27 42.40 0.61 3.20
N VAL A 28 42.79 1.75 2.64
CA VAL A 28 42.37 2.22 1.32
C VAL A 28 42.92 1.32 0.21
N LEU A 29 44.17 0.85 0.32
CA LEU A 29 44.78 -0.08 -0.63
C LEU A 29 44.15 -1.49 -0.54
N ALA A 30 43.73 -1.95 0.64
CA ALA A 30 43.04 -3.23 0.79
C ALA A 30 41.63 -3.20 0.19
N VAL A 31 40.90 -2.09 0.28
CA VAL A 31 39.58 -1.92 -0.36
C VAL A 31 39.71 -1.82 -1.88
N ALA A 32 40.74 -1.12 -2.38
CA ALA A 32 41.00 -1.05 -3.81
C ALA A 32 41.45 -2.40 -4.42
N ALA A 33 42.22 -3.21 -3.67
CA ALA A 33 42.62 -4.54 -4.11
C ALA A 33 41.45 -5.54 -4.10
N TYR A 34 40.50 -5.40 -3.16
CA TYR A 34 39.30 -6.25 -3.11
C TYR A 34 38.35 -5.96 -4.27
N SER A 35 38.28 -4.72 -4.76
CA SER A 35 37.46 -4.38 -5.92
C SER A 35 38.03 -4.85 -7.26
N GLN A 36 39.32 -5.22 -7.31
CA GLN A 36 39.95 -5.73 -8.55
C GLN A 36 40.03 -7.25 -8.67
N THR A 37 39.70 -7.99 -7.58
CA THR A 37 39.72 -9.46 -7.54
C THR A 37 38.35 -10.10 -7.37
N ALA A 38 37.25 -9.36 -7.49
CA ALA A 38 35.96 -9.99 -7.66
C ALA A 38 35.99 -10.79 -8.98
N PRO A 39 35.85 -12.13 -8.95
CA PRO A 39 35.78 -12.88 -10.21
C PRO A 39 34.62 -12.30 -11.02
N ALA A 40 34.90 -11.97 -12.29
CA ALA A 40 33.82 -11.69 -13.23
C ALA A 40 32.85 -12.85 -13.12
N VAL A 41 31.62 -12.59 -12.72
CA VAL A 41 30.55 -13.56 -12.84
C VAL A 41 30.44 -13.80 -14.34
N GLU A 42 30.96 -14.93 -14.81
CA GLU A 42 30.76 -15.38 -16.18
C GLU A 42 29.25 -15.53 -16.40
N THR A 43 28.65 -14.51 -16.96
CA THR A 43 27.32 -14.56 -17.55
C THR A 43 27.45 -15.37 -18.84
N GLY A 44 27.37 -16.68 -18.76
CA GLY A 44 27.53 -17.44 -19.98
C GLY A 44 27.65 -18.96 -19.91
N VAL A 45 27.18 -19.57 -18.83
CA VAL A 45 26.83 -20.98 -18.90
C VAL A 45 25.39 -21.10 -18.48
N ALA A 46 24.47 -21.21 -19.46
CA ALA A 46 23.19 -21.82 -19.16
C ALA A 46 23.48 -23.08 -18.35
N PRO A 47 22.96 -23.22 -17.11
CA PRO A 47 23.17 -24.47 -16.39
C PRO A 47 22.64 -25.56 -17.29
N LYS A 48 23.53 -26.49 -17.74
CA LYS A 48 23.06 -27.76 -18.25
C LYS A 48 21.99 -28.16 -17.25
N ALA A 49 20.76 -28.35 -17.73
CA ALA A 49 19.67 -28.83 -16.91
C ALA A 49 20.14 -30.18 -16.34
N ALA A 50 20.84 -30.14 -15.22
CA ALA A 50 20.95 -31.27 -14.36
C ALA A 50 19.49 -31.56 -14.04
N VAL A 51 19.00 -32.69 -14.54
CA VAL A 51 17.74 -33.28 -14.08
C VAL A 51 18.06 -33.65 -12.63
N VAL A 52 17.92 -32.64 -11.76
CA VAL A 52 17.89 -32.84 -10.31
C VAL A 52 16.61 -33.65 -10.14
N LYS A 53 16.76 -34.93 -9.91
CA LYS A 53 15.65 -35.78 -9.50
C LYS A 53 15.16 -35.15 -8.20
N ALA A 54 14.06 -34.39 -8.29
CA ALA A 54 13.52 -33.69 -7.13
C ALA A 54 13.32 -34.71 -6.00
N LEU A 55 13.93 -34.48 -4.87
CA LEU A 55 13.69 -35.28 -3.67
C LEU A 55 12.19 -35.19 -3.36
N ALA A 56 11.62 -36.22 -2.73
CA ALA A 56 10.19 -36.19 -2.33
C ALA A 56 9.82 -34.96 -1.54
N THR A 57 10.74 -34.46 -0.70
CA THR A 57 10.60 -33.20 0.04
C THR A 57 10.47 -31.99 -0.87
N ASP A 58 11.26 -31.88 -1.95
CA ASP A 58 11.23 -30.77 -2.90
C ASP A 58 9.90 -30.72 -3.66
N SER A 59 9.37 -31.89 -4.05
CA SER A 59 8.03 -31.95 -4.68
C SER A 59 6.93 -31.48 -3.72
N THR A 60 7.01 -31.86 -2.45
CA THR A 60 6.06 -31.38 -1.43
C THR A 60 6.11 -29.87 -1.24
N ILE A 61 7.31 -29.27 -1.22
CA ILE A 61 7.49 -27.82 -1.13
C ILE A 61 6.86 -27.13 -2.35
N VAL A 62 7.11 -27.62 -3.55
CA VAL A 62 6.55 -27.06 -4.79
C VAL A 62 5.03 -27.15 -4.82
N GLU A 63 4.45 -28.29 -4.48
CA GLU A 63 2.98 -28.46 -4.43
C GLU A 63 2.33 -27.58 -3.36
N ASN A 64 2.95 -27.44 -2.18
CA ASN A 64 2.49 -26.51 -1.16
C ASN A 64 2.53 -25.05 -1.66
N ALA A 65 3.61 -24.64 -2.31
CA ALA A 65 3.74 -23.30 -2.88
C ALA A 65 2.64 -22.99 -3.92
N LYS A 66 2.36 -23.92 -4.84
CA LYS A 66 1.27 -23.78 -5.81
C LYS A 66 -0.09 -23.64 -5.12
N THR A 67 -0.36 -24.49 -4.13
CA THR A 67 -1.60 -24.45 -3.36
C THR A 67 -1.78 -23.11 -2.65
N LEU A 68 -0.73 -22.60 -2.01
CA LEU A 68 -0.78 -21.31 -1.32
C LEU A 68 -0.95 -20.15 -2.30
N LEU A 69 -0.32 -20.19 -3.48
CA LEU A 69 -0.49 -19.18 -4.52
C LEU A 69 -1.93 -19.11 -5.03
N GLU A 70 -2.53 -20.25 -5.34
CA GLU A 70 -3.91 -20.32 -5.85
C GLU A 70 -4.92 -19.87 -4.80
N LYS A 71 -4.82 -20.42 -3.58
CA LYS A 71 -5.67 -20.01 -2.45
C LYS A 71 -5.50 -18.54 -2.10
N GLY A 72 -4.25 -18.06 -1.99
CA GLY A 72 -3.95 -16.69 -1.62
C GLY A 72 -4.46 -15.69 -2.66
N ARG A 73 -4.36 -16.00 -3.96
CA ARG A 73 -4.96 -15.20 -5.03
C ARG A 73 -6.48 -15.14 -4.92
N ALA A 74 -7.13 -16.27 -4.66
CA ALA A 74 -8.58 -16.30 -4.47
C ALA A 74 -9.01 -15.47 -3.25
N ILE A 75 -8.28 -15.57 -2.14
CA ILE A 75 -8.52 -14.78 -0.94
C ILE A 75 -8.32 -13.29 -1.24
N PHE A 76 -7.20 -12.90 -1.84
CA PHE A 76 -6.90 -11.51 -2.16
C PHE A 76 -7.98 -10.86 -3.03
N ARG A 77 -8.52 -11.61 -4.00
CA ARG A 77 -9.49 -11.11 -4.97
C ARG A 77 -10.94 -11.15 -4.50
N PHE A 78 -11.30 -12.14 -3.64
CA PHE A 78 -12.71 -12.45 -3.42
C PHE A 78 -13.10 -12.65 -1.96
N GLU A 79 -12.16 -12.66 -1.00
CA GLU A 79 -12.48 -12.88 0.42
C GLU A 79 -12.83 -11.56 1.10
N THR A 80 -13.97 -11.53 1.78
CA THR A 80 -14.52 -10.37 2.50
C THR A 80 -14.30 -10.44 4.01
N PHE A 81 -13.88 -11.58 4.52
CA PHE A 81 -13.69 -11.80 5.95
C PHE A 81 -14.93 -11.48 6.79
N GLY A 82 -16.14 -11.67 6.23
CA GLY A 82 -17.40 -11.40 6.92
C GLY A 82 -17.76 -9.91 7.02
N ASP A 83 -17.17 -9.06 6.21
CA ASP A 83 -17.37 -7.61 6.24
C ASP A 83 -18.75 -7.18 5.69
N GLU A 84 -19.53 -8.10 5.11
CA GLU A 84 -20.91 -7.85 4.71
C GLU A 84 -21.78 -7.37 5.87
N ALA A 85 -21.47 -7.80 7.10
CA ALA A 85 -22.14 -7.30 8.30
C ALA A 85 -22.02 -5.78 8.45
N TRP A 86 -20.90 -5.22 8.02
CA TRP A 86 -20.68 -3.78 8.01
C TRP A 86 -21.27 -3.11 6.78
N TRP A 87 -20.83 -3.52 5.57
CA TRP A 87 -21.19 -2.85 4.33
C TRP A 87 -22.65 -3.01 3.94
N THR A 88 -23.24 -4.17 4.26
CA THR A 88 -24.66 -4.47 3.97
C THR A 88 -25.57 -4.13 5.12
N ASP A 89 -25.29 -4.74 6.30
CA ASP A 89 -26.27 -4.74 7.37
C ASP A 89 -26.20 -3.44 8.19
N THR A 90 -24.98 -2.89 8.41
CA THR A 90 -24.77 -1.70 9.24
C THR A 90 -24.93 -0.41 8.46
N ILE A 91 -24.05 -0.13 7.49
CA ILE A 91 -24.08 1.16 6.77
C ILE A 91 -24.92 1.14 5.50
N GLN A 92 -25.40 -0.03 5.07
CA GLN A 92 -26.38 -0.24 4.00
C GLN A 92 -25.94 0.29 2.63
N LEU A 93 -24.63 0.28 2.31
CA LEU A 93 -24.07 0.77 1.06
C LEU A 93 -24.73 0.09 -0.17
N HIS A 94 -25.07 -1.19 -0.06
CA HIS A 94 -25.73 -1.97 -1.10
C HIS A 94 -27.03 -1.32 -1.59
N LYS A 95 -27.78 -0.62 -0.71
CA LYS A 95 -29.04 0.07 -1.11
C LYS A 95 -28.80 1.25 -2.03
N ALA A 96 -27.73 2.04 -1.77
CA ALA A 96 -27.35 3.13 -2.65
C ALA A 96 -26.85 2.63 -4.02
N ILE A 97 -26.14 1.50 -4.03
CA ILE A 97 -25.66 0.87 -5.27
C ILE A 97 -26.83 0.34 -6.11
N ALA A 98 -27.75 -0.38 -5.49
CA ALA A 98 -28.91 -0.98 -6.17
C ALA A 98 -29.87 0.09 -6.72
N GLY A 99 -30.16 1.14 -5.96
CA GLY A 99 -31.17 2.14 -6.31
C GLY A 99 -32.61 1.63 -6.13
N GLU A 100 -33.59 2.52 -6.16
CA GLU A 100 -35.02 2.22 -5.92
C GLU A 100 -35.57 1.14 -6.83
N ARG A 101 -35.14 1.12 -8.10
CA ARG A 101 -35.61 0.14 -9.11
C ARG A 101 -35.18 -1.30 -8.77
N HIS A 102 -34.18 -1.45 -7.89
CA HIS A 102 -33.58 -2.71 -7.55
C HIS A 102 -33.60 -2.97 -6.02
N GLY A 103 -34.65 -2.46 -5.34
CA GLY A 103 -34.85 -2.70 -3.90
C GLY A 103 -33.97 -1.88 -2.97
N GLY A 104 -33.27 -0.88 -3.50
CA GLY A 104 -32.43 0.05 -2.74
C GLY A 104 -33.06 1.45 -2.62
N ILE A 105 -32.23 2.48 -2.65
CA ILE A 105 -32.61 3.89 -2.52
C ILE A 105 -31.92 4.76 -3.58
N GLY A 106 -32.59 5.83 -4.00
CA GLY A 106 -32.08 6.79 -4.98
C GLY A 106 -31.95 6.19 -6.39
N ALA A 107 -31.12 6.82 -7.22
CA ALA A 107 -30.98 6.45 -8.63
C ALA A 107 -30.25 5.13 -8.89
N GLY A 108 -29.47 4.65 -7.90
CA GLY A 108 -28.53 3.54 -8.07
C GLY A 108 -27.19 4.01 -8.69
N VAL A 109 -26.20 3.14 -8.66
CA VAL A 109 -24.87 3.40 -9.21
C VAL A 109 -24.72 2.73 -10.56
N SER A 110 -24.51 3.51 -11.62
CA SER A 110 -24.22 2.99 -12.96
C SER A 110 -22.73 2.61 -13.08
N PRO A 111 -22.34 1.75 -14.05
CA PRO A 111 -20.92 1.49 -14.33
C PRO A 111 -20.13 2.76 -14.64
N ALA A 112 -20.70 3.72 -15.37
CA ALA A 112 -20.04 4.99 -15.65
C ALA A 112 -19.75 5.77 -14.36
N THR A 113 -20.70 5.81 -13.40
CA THR A 113 -20.50 6.43 -12.09
C THR A 113 -19.43 5.67 -11.27
N ALA A 114 -19.48 4.34 -11.28
CA ALA A 114 -18.53 3.49 -10.59
C ALA A 114 -17.09 3.70 -11.09
N LEU A 115 -16.89 3.75 -12.41
CA LEU A 115 -15.60 4.05 -13.04
C LEU A 115 -15.12 5.47 -12.71
N ALA A 116 -16.04 6.46 -12.69
CA ALA A 116 -15.70 7.85 -12.36
C ALA A 116 -15.18 8.03 -10.91
N VAL A 117 -15.60 7.18 -9.99
CA VAL A 117 -15.06 7.15 -8.60
C VAL A 117 -13.89 6.18 -8.43
N GLY A 118 -13.35 5.66 -9.53
CA GLY A 118 -12.12 4.88 -9.57
C GLY A 118 -12.28 3.38 -9.37
N LEU A 119 -13.49 2.84 -9.34
CA LEU A 119 -13.68 1.40 -9.40
C LEU A 119 -13.17 0.87 -10.75
N LYS A 120 -12.75 -0.38 -10.78
CA LYS A 120 -12.17 -1.04 -11.95
C LYS A 120 -13.00 -2.25 -12.35
N VAL A 121 -12.94 -2.60 -13.64
CA VAL A 121 -13.65 -3.75 -14.19
C VAL A 121 -12.64 -4.72 -14.81
N ASP A 122 -12.67 -5.96 -14.33
CA ASP A 122 -11.87 -7.07 -14.84
C ASP A 122 -12.51 -7.61 -16.11
N ILE A 123 -11.87 -7.40 -17.26
CA ILE A 123 -12.39 -7.85 -18.54
C ILE A 123 -12.42 -9.37 -18.65
N ASP A 124 -11.55 -10.08 -17.93
CA ASP A 124 -11.47 -11.54 -17.98
C ASP A 124 -12.69 -12.21 -17.30
N ALA A 125 -13.36 -11.49 -16.39
CA ALA A 125 -14.60 -11.95 -15.77
C ALA A 125 -15.84 -11.76 -16.66
N ILE A 126 -15.72 -11.00 -17.74
CA ILE A 126 -16.87 -10.67 -18.61
C ILE A 126 -16.93 -11.64 -19.79
N PRO A 127 -18.08 -12.32 -20.04
CA PRO A 127 -18.27 -13.17 -21.21
C PRO A 127 -18.01 -12.42 -22.53
N ARG A 128 -17.38 -13.11 -23.51
CA ARG A 128 -16.95 -12.49 -24.80
C ARG A 128 -18.07 -11.81 -25.57
N ASN A 129 -19.28 -12.36 -25.54
CA ASN A 129 -20.45 -11.74 -26.19
C ASN A 129 -20.80 -10.39 -25.56
N ILE A 130 -20.71 -10.26 -24.24
CA ILE A 130 -20.93 -8.99 -23.53
C ILE A 130 -19.81 -8.01 -23.84
N GLN A 131 -18.54 -8.46 -23.83
CA GLN A 131 -17.39 -7.63 -24.24
C GLN A 131 -17.59 -7.04 -25.64
N GLN A 132 -18.07 -7.87 -26.61
CA GLN A 132 -18.35 -7.41 -27.97
C GLN A 132 -19.47 -6.34 -27.99
N HIS A 133 -20.53 -6.52 -27.20
CA HIS A 133 -21.61 -5.55 -27.11
C HIS A 133 -21.12 -4.21 -26.52
N ILE A 134 -20.24 -4.25 -25.51
CA ILE A 134 -19.64 -3.03 -24.95
C ILE A 134 -18.80 -2.32 -26.02
N ARG A 135 -17.95 -3.04 -26.76
CA ARG A 135 -17.11 -2.47 -27.85
C ARG A 135 -17.95 -1.82 -28.95
N LEU A 136 -19.11 -2.38 -29.25
CA LEU A 136 -20.04 -1.86 -30.27
C LEU A 136 -20.94 -0.72 -29.75
N GLY A 137 -20.76 -0.27 -28.50
CA GLY A 137 -21.60 0.76 -27.87
C GLY A 137 -23.07 0.34 -27.71
N LYS A 138 -23.35 -0.97 -27.71
CA LYS A 138 -24.70 -1.54 -27.54
C LYS A 138 -25.10 -1.76 -26.08
N VAL A 139 -24.22 -1.44 -25.15
CA VAL A 139 -24.45 -1.54 -23.70
C VAL A 139 -24.47 -0.15 -23.11
N ASP A 140 -25.55 0.18 -22.41
CA ASP A 140 -25.69 1.46 -21.73
C ASP A 140 -24.91 1.43 -20.38
N LEU A 141 -23.72 2.02 -20.37
CA LEU A 141 -22.91 2.18 -19.16
C LEU A 141 -23.55 3.14 -18.13
N GLY A 142 -24.59 3.89 -18.50
CA GLY A 142 -25.39 4.74 -17.62
C GLY A 142 -26.46 3.99 -16.83
N ALA A 143 -26.72 2.71 -17.16
CA ALA A 143 -27.80 1.94 -16.55
C ALA A 143 -27.33 1.20 -15.26
N PRO A 144 -27.89 1.47 -14.06
CA PRO A 144 -27.55 0.76 -12.82
C PRO A 144 -27.76 -0.77 -12.88
N ALA A 145 -28.70 -1.25 -13.71
CA ALA A 145 -28.92 -2.67 -13.92
C ALA A 145 -27.65 -3.40 -14.41
N LEU A 146 -26.82 -2.73 -15.22
CA LEU A 146 -25.57 -3.31 -15.68
C LEU A 146 -24.56 -3.48 -14.53
N THR A 147 -24.57 -2.59 -13.54
CA THR A 147 -23.73 -2.75 -12.34
C THR A 147 -24.07 -4.04 -11.61
N LEU A 148 -25.35 -4.39 -11.48
CA LEU A 148 -25.74 -5.67 -10.86
C LEU A 148 -25.21 -6.87 -11.65
N THR A 149 -25.27 -6.81 -12.99
CA THR A 149 -24.70 -7.85 -13.85
C THR A 149 -23.17 -7.97 -13.66
N LEU A 150 -22.44 -6.85 -13.59
CA LEU A 150 -21.01 -6.86 -13.36
C LEU A 150 -20.64 -7.40 -11.97
N LEU A 151 -21.43 -7.09 -10.95
CA LEU A 151 -21.27 -7.63 -9.60
C LEU A 151 -21.54 -9.14 -9.58
N GLU A 152 -22.58 -9.62 -10.27
CA GLU A 152 -22.89 -11.05 -10.37
C GLU A 152 -21.77 -11.84 -11.06
N LEU A 153 -21.09 -11.22 -12.02
CA LEU A 153 -19.94 -11.81 -12.74
C LEU A 153 -18.62 -11.72 -11.97
N ASP A 154 -18.61 -11.17 -10.76
CA ASP A 154 -17.38 -10.82 -10.02
C ASP A 154 -16.41 -9.96 -10.84
N ALA A 155 -16.93 -9.17 -11.79
CA ALA A 155 -16.15 -8.33 -12.68
C ALA A 155 -15.74 -6.99 -12.07
N VAL A 156 -16.42 -6.52 -11.01
CA VAL A 156 -16.03 -5.30 -10.30
C VAL A 156 -14.87 -5.62 -9.34
N VAL A 157 -13.69 -5.08 -9.64
CA VAL A 157 -12.47 -5.37 -8.89
C VAL A 157 -12.63 -4.95 -7.43
N GLY A 158 -12.45 -5.93 -6.52
CA GLY A 158 -12.45 -5.68 -5.08
C GLY A 158 -13.83 -5.48 -4.44
N VAL A 159 -14.92 -5.72 -5.17
CA VAL A 159 -16.28 -5.71 -4.62
C VAL A 159 -16.91 -7.08 -4.85
N LYS A 160 -17.39 -7.69 -3.78
CA LYS A 160 -18.08 -8.96 -3.78
C LYS A 160 -19.55 -8.75 -3.46
N ALA A 161 -20.46 -9.28 -4.28
CA ALA A 161 -21.88 -9.22 -4.02
C ALA A 161 -22.55 -10.57 -4.18
N THR A 162 -23.58 -10.79 -3.36
CA THR A 162 -24.55 -11.90 -3.55
C THR A 162 -25.88 -11.25 -3.91
N LEU A 163 -26.43 -11.61 -5.06
CA LEU A 163 -27.74 -11.13 -5.47
C LEU A 163 -28.87 -11.90 -4.77
N GLY A 164 -30.03 -11.29 -4.67
CA GLY A 164 -31.25 -11.94 -4.25
C GLY A 164 -31.73 -12.98 -5.28
N ASP A 165 -32.73 -13.80 -4.92
CA ASP A 165 -33.27 -14.85 -5.78
C ASP A 165 -33.91 -14.26 -7.05
N ASP A 166 -34.33 -13.00 -7.00
CA ASP A 166 -34.82 -12.22 -8.13
C ASP A 166 -33.72 -11.79 -9.12
N ARG A 167 -32.45 -11.96 -8.78
CA ARG A 167 -31.24 -11.50 -9.51
C ARG A 167 -31.27 -10.00 -9.86
N LYS A 168 -32.05 -9.22 -9.14
CA LYS A 168 -32.25 -7.78 -9.34
C LYS A 168 -31.93 -6.96 -8.10
N SER A 169 -31.90 -7.57 -6.93
CA SER A 169 -31.54 -6.94 -5.67
C SER A 169 -30.18 -7.43 -5.19
N ILE A 170 -29.50 -6.62 -4.37
CA ILE A 170 -28.25 -7.02 -3.70
C ILE A 170 -28.58 -7.48 -2.28
N ARG A 171 -28.37 -8.76 -2.00
CA ARG A 171 -28.61 -9.34 -0.69
C ARG A 171 -27.43 -9.15 0.27
N LYS A 172 -26.22 -9.31 -0.25
CA LYS A 172 -24.97 -9.12 0.49
C LYS A 172 -23.96 -8.36 -0.38
N LEU A 173 -23.22 -7.49 0.24
CA LEU A 173 -22.14 -6.71 -0.38
C LEU A 173 -20.97 -6.65 0.61
N GLY A 174 -19.78 -6.96 0.14
CA GLY A 174 -18.53 -6.82 0.87
C GLY A 174 -17.43 -6.29 -0.02
N VAL A 175 -16.30 -5.96 0.58
CA VAL A 175 -15.10 -5.51 -0.12
C VAL A 175 -13.94 -6.49 0.11
N THR A 176 -12.92 -6.44 -0.75
CA THR A 176 -11.77 -7.34 -0.67
C THR A 176 -10.47 -6.56 -0.77
N CYS A 177 -9.33 -7.18 -0.48
CA CYS A 177 -8.00 -6.56 -0.59
C CYS A 177 -7.75 -5.93 -1.97
N ALA A 178 -8.33 -6.53 -3.03
CA ALA A 178 -8.20 -6.06 -4.39
C ALA A 178 -8.83 -4.68 -4.66
N LEU A 179 -9.77 -4.21 -3.82
CA LEU A 179 -10.38 -2.89 -3.98
C LEU A 179 -9.34 -1.77 -4.03
N CYS A 180 -8.43 -1.78 -3.05
CA CYS A 180 -7.38 -0.78 -2.91
C CYS A 180 -6.07 -1.18 -3.61
N HIS A 181 -5.78 -2.49 -3.69
CA HIS A 181 -4.49 -3.02 -4.13
C HIS A 181 -4.56 -3.80 -5.45
N SER A 182 -5.54 -3.51 -6.30
CA SER A 182 -5.56 -3.92 -7.71
C SER A 182 -6.07 -2.80 -8.58
N THR A 183 -5.52 -2.72 -9.78
CA THR A 183 -6.04 -1.90 -10.88
C THR A 183 -6.22 -2.78 -12.11
N VAL A 184 -6.41 -2.17 -13.27
CA VAL A 184 -6.43 -2.85 -14.58
C VAL A 184 -5.49 -2.13 -15.55
N ASP A 185 -5.12 -2.81 -16.62
CA ASP A 185 -4.19 -2.31 -17.64
C ASP A 185 -4.82 -1.38 -18.67
N ASP A 186 -6.12 -1.04 -18.51
CA ASP A 186 -6.90 -0.19 -19.41
C ASP A 186 -6.92 -0.68 -20.88
N SER A 187 -6.54 -1.94 -21.15
CA SER A 187 -6.41 -2.51 -22.49
C SER A 187 -7.73 -2.58 -23.27
N PHE A 188 -8.85 -2.52 -22.58
CA PHE A 188 -10.18 -2.54 -23.20
C PHE A 188 -10.80 -1.13 -23.29
N ALA A 189 -10.80 -0.39 -22.19
CA ALA A 189 -11.22 1.00 -22.07
C ALA A 189 -10.70 1.58 -20.76
N PRO A 190 -10.72 2.89 -20.56
CA PRO A 190 -10.31 3.49 -19.28
C PRO A 190 -11.05 2.85 -18.09
N GLY A 191 -10.31 2.28 -17.14
CA GLY A 191 -10.84 1.56 -15.98
C GLY A 191 -11.32 0.13 -16.26
N ILE A 192 -11.19 -0.37 -17.50
CA ILE A 192 -11.60 -1.71 -17.92
C ILE A 192 -10.45 -2.41 -18.63
N GLY A 193 -9.99 -3.55 -18.11
CA GLY A 193 -8.85 -4.29 -18.68
C GLY A 193 -8.51 -5.53 -17.88
N HIS A 194 -7.33 -6.09 -18.12
CA HIS A 194 -6.80 -7.22 -17.37
C HIS A 194 -6.33 -6.76 -15.99
N ARG A 195 -6.59 -7.56 -14.97
CA ARG A 195 -6.33 -7.21 -13.58
C ARG A 195 -4.83 -7.21 -13.26
N LEU A 196 -4.38 -6.16 -12.58
CA LEU A 196 -3.03 -5.98 -12.08
C LEU A 196 -3.05 -6.01 -10.55
N ASP A 197 -2.92 -7.21 -9.98
CA ASP A 197 -2.88 -7.37 -8.52
C ASP A 197 -1.58 -6.81 -7.94
N GLY A 198 -1.68 -6.23 -6.74
CA GLY A 198 -0.57 -5.53 -6.07
C GLY A 198 -0.40 -4.07 -6.46
N TRP A 199 -0.98 -3.63 -7.57
CA TRP A 199 -0.91 -2.23 -8.00
C TRP A 199 -1.89 -1.37 -7.20
N PRO A 200 -1.45 -0.23 -6.66
CA PRO A 200 -2.34 0.63 -5.87
C PRO A 200 -3.39 1.28 -6.78
N ASN A 201 -4.66 1.19 -6.40
CA ASN A 201 -5.72 1.87 -7.13
C ASN A 201 -5.74 3.38 -6.76
N ARG A 202 -4.94 4.16 -7.48
CA ARG A 202 -4.80 5.61 -7.26
C ARG A 202 -5.97 6.44 -7.82
N ASP A 203 -6.95 5.79 -8.46
CA ASP A 203 -8.20 6.42 -8.89
C ASP A 203 -9.31 6.28 -7.86
N LEU A 204 -9.22 5.30 -6.97
CA LEU A 204 -10.28 4.92 -6.05
C LEU A 204 -10.57 6.04 -5.04
N ASN A 205 -11.77 6.58 -5.05
CA ASN A 205 -12.22 7.56 -4.06
C ASN A 205 -13.05 6.86 -2.97
N VAL A 206 -12.34 6.23 -2.02
CA VAL A 206 -12.95 5.46 -0.93
C VAL A 206 -13.92 6.32 -0.13
N GLY A 207 -13.49 7.55 0.21
CA GLY A 207 -14.32 8.45 1.02
C GLY A 207 -15.65 8.79 0.34
N LEU A 208 -15.62 9.12 -0.95
CA LEU A 208 -16.83 9.39 -1.71
C LEU A 208 -17.75 8.16 -1.79
N ILE A 209 -17.17 6.97 -2.03
CA ILE A 209 -17.95 5.72 -2.08
C ILE A 209 -18.64 5.45 -0.75
N VAL A 210 -17.91 5.54 0.37
CA VAL A 210 -18.48 5.34 1.72
C VAL A 210 -19.56 6.39 2.03
N SER A 211 -19.36 7.64 1.59
CA SER A 211 -20.31 8.73 1.83
C SER A 211 -21.67 8.54 1.15
N LEU A 212 -21.78 7.63 0.16
CA LEU A 212 -23.05 7.23 -0.46
C LEU A 212 -23.92 6.37 0.47
N SER A 213 -23.35 5.81 1.53
CA SER A 213 -24.09 4.95 2.45
C SER A 213 -25.24 5.69 3.11
N PRO A 214 -26.45 5.12 3.10
CA PRO A 214 -27.63 5.77 3.69
C PRO A 214 -27.58 5.84 5.21
N ASN A 215 -26.80 4.98 5.87
CA ASN A 215 -26.65 4.96 7.32
C ASN A 215 -25.20 5.19 7.74
N LEU A 216 -24.81 6.45 7.89
CA LEU A 216 -23.49 6.84 8.41
C LEU A 216 -23.46 7.09 9.93
N GLN A 217 -24.61 6.91 10.63
CA GLN A 217 -24.70 7.14 12.06
C GLN A 217 -23.70 6.27 12.87
N PRO A 218 -23.47 4.98 12.54
CA PRO A 218 -22.47 4.18 13.26
C PRO A 218 -21.03 4.74 13.17
N ILE A 219 -20.69 5.42 12.08
CA ILE A 219 -19.39 6.10 11.95
C ILE A 219 -19.39 7.38 12.79
N ALA A 220 -20.47 8.14 12.78
CA ALA A 220 -20.61 9.34 13.58
C ALA A 220 -20.53 9.02 15.08
N ASP A 221 -21.20 7.96 15.53
CA ASP A 221 -21.15 7.49 16.93
C ASP A 221 -19.74 7.02 17.33
N LEU A 222 -19.07 6.26 16.47
CA LEU A 222 -17.69 5.81 16.68
C LEU A 222 -16.74 6.99 16.89
N LEU A 223 -16.87 8.02 16.05
CA LEU A 223 -16.03 9.21 16.07
C LEU A 223 -16.51 10.31 17.04
N GLN A 224 -17.68 10.10 17.68
CA GLN A 224 -18.34 11.07 18.57
C GLN A 224 -18.58 12.43 17.87
N THR A 225 -19.15 12.38 16.68
CA THR A 225 -19.46 13.54 15.84
C THR A 225 -20.84 13.37 15.18
N ASP A 226 -21.19 14.22 14.23
CA ASP A 226 -22.42 14.13 13.46
C ASP A 226 -22.19 13.60 12.02
N VAL A 227 -23.25 13.15 11.37
CA VAL A 227 -23.23 12.62 10.00
C VAL A 227 -22.73 13.66 8.97
N PRO A 228 -23.13 14.95 9.01
CA PRO A 228 -22.57 15.97 8.14
C PRO A 228 -21.05 16.09 8.22
N THR A 229 -20.50 16.07 9.45
CA THR A 229 -19.04 16.07 9.67
C THR A 229 -18.37 14.84 9.10
N VAL A 230 -18.93 13.64 9.32
CA VAL A 230 -18.44 12.39 8.71
C VAL A 230 -18.38 12.51 7.19
N LYS A 231 -19.43 13.02 6.54
CA LYS A 231 -19.43 13.23 5.08
C LYS A 231 -18.36 14.23 4.64
N THR A 232 -18.17 15.32 5.38
CA THR A 232 -17.12 16.30 5.09
C THR A 232 -15.73 15.67 5.14
N VAL A 233 -15.44 14.88 6.16
CA VAL A 233 -14.16 14.17 6.30
C VAL A 233 -13.95 13.18 5.17
N LEU A 234 -14.91 12.30 4.91
CA LEU A 234 -14.83 11.29 3.85
C LEU A 234 -14.59 11.94 2.47
N ASN A 235 -15.34 12.99 2.14
CA ASN A 235 -15.23 13.67 0.86
C ASN A 235 -13.93 14.48 0.72
N SER A 236 -13.23 14.79 1.81
CA SER A 236 -11.96 15.51 1.79
C SER A 236 -10.78 14.66 1.32
N TRP A 237 -10.84 13.33 1.41
CA TRP A 237 -9.70 12.44 1.08
C TRP A 237 -9.31 12.51 -0.38
N GLY A 238 -10.29 12.47 -1.29
CA GLY A 238 -10.07 12.43 -2.74
C GLY A 238 -9.55 11.09 -3.26
N PRO A 239 -9.24 11.02 -4.57
CA PRO A 239 -8.82 9.77 -5.22
C PRO A 239 -7.48 9.24 -4.70
N GLY A 240 -7.38 7.90 -4.61
CA GLY A 240 -6.17 7.18 -4.26
C GLY A 240 -5.72 7.33 -2.82
N ARG A 241 -6.58 7.83 -1.92
CA ARG A 241 -6.26 8.08 -0.51
C ARG A 241 -7.22 7.36 0.42
N TYR A 242 -6.67 7.01 1.59
CA TYR A 242 -7.40 6.44 2.70
C TYR A 242 -6.75 6.83 4.03
N ASP A 243 -7.56 7.11 5.04
CA ASP A 243 -7.06 7.39 6.39
C ASP A 243 -7.20 6.15 7.28
N ALA A 244 -6.12 5.39 7.41
CA ALA A 244 -6.07 4.18 8.21
C ALA A 244 -6.04 4.43 9.73
N TRP A 245 -5.89 5.65 10.16
CA TRP A 245 -5.78 6.01 11.57
C TRP A 245 -7.02 6.74 12.13
N LEU A 246 -7.93 7.21 11.27
CA LEU A 246 -9.12 7.96 11.69
C LEU A 246 -9.94 7.20 12.75
N ASP A 247 -10.13 5.92 12.58
CA ASP A 247 -10.88 5.06 13.52
C ASP A 247 -10.03 4.58 14.71
N LYS A 248 -8.82 5.14 14.88
CA LYS A 248 -7.94 4.90 16.01
C LYS A 248 -7.78 6.17 16.85
N ASP A 249 -7.38 7.26 16.24
CA ASP A 249 -7.06 8.54 16.93
C ASP A 249 -8.13 9.63 16.77
N GLY A 250 -9.04 9.50 15.82
CA GLY A 250 -10.10 10.48 15.55
C GLY A 250 -9.62 11.76 14.84
N LYS A 251 -8.37 11.83 14.41
CA LYS A 251 -7.80 13.03 13.78
C LYS A 251 -8.14 13.08 12.29
N ALA A 252 -9.21 13.78 11.95
CA ALA A 252 -9.76 13.84 10.59
C ALA A 252 -9.00 14.77 9.64
N PHE A 253 -8.35 15.81 10.18
CA PHE A 253 -7.62 16.82 9.42
C PHE A 253 -6.25 17.08 10.02
N ARG A 254 -5.34 17.53 9.17
CA ARG A 254 -4.02 18.02 9.57
C ARG A 254 -4.14 19.39 10.27
N PRO A 255 -3.13 19.81 11.04
CA PRO A 255 -3.13 21.13 11.69
C PRO A 255 -3.23 22.32 10.71
N ASP A 256 -2.80 22.14 9.47
CA ASP A 256 -2.89 23.14 8.40
C ASP A 256 -4.27 23.16 7.70
N GLY A 257 -5.22 22.34 8.17
CA GLY A 257 -6.55 22.19 7.58
C GLY A 257 -6.62 21.20 6.40
N GLY A 258 -5.49 20.64 5.98
CA GLY A 258 -5.44 19.63 4.94
C GLY A 258 -6.04 18.29 5.39
N GLN A 259 -6.44 17.47 4.43
CA GLN A 259 -6.95 16.12 4.69
C GLN A 259 -5.87 15.21 5.30
N ALA A 260 -6.27 14.23 6.12
CA ALA A 260 -5.38 13.34 6.86
C ALA A 260 -5.08 12.01 6.16
N GLY A 261 -5.80 11.67 5.10
CA GLY A 261 -5.63 10.41 4.37
C GLY A 261 -4.28 10.30 3.67
N THR A 262 -3.72 9.10 3.63
CA THR A 262 -2.48 8.81 2.93
C THR A 262 -2.77 8.15 1.58
N LEU A 263 -1.83 8.26 0.65
CA LEU A 263 -1.90 7.56 -0.61
C LEU A 263 -1.89 6.04 -0.38
N ILE A 264 -2.75 5.31 -1.11
CA ILE A 264 -2.77 3.84 -1.10
C ILE A 264 -1.40 3.34 -1.58
N PRO A 265 -0.64 2.59 -0.75
CA PRO A 265 0.68 2.11 -1.13
C PRO A 265 0.59 0.93 -2.10
N PRO A 266 1.66 0.63 -2.87
CA PRO A 266 1.74 -0.60 -3.65
C PRO A 266 1.80 -1.82 -2.72
N ALA A 267 1.23 -2.93 -3.18
CA ALA A 267 1.28 -4.24 -2.55
C ALA A 267 1.98 -5.29 -3.45
N PHE A 268 2.92 -4.83 -4.26
CA PHE A 268 3.87 -5.65 -5.02
C PHE A 268 5.29 -5.45 -4.50
N GLY A 269 6.22 -6.37 -4.83
CA GLY A 269 7.62 -6.27 -4.43
C GLY A 269 7.81 -6.33 -2.90
N LEU A 270 6.94 -7.04 -2.19
CA LEU A 270 6.95 -7.08 -0.72
C LEU A 270 7.93 -8.10 -0.14
N ALA A 271 8.40 -9.05 -0.96
CA ALA A 271 9.35 -10.07 -0.50
C ALA A 271 10.67 -9.43 -0.06
N GLY A 272 11.19 -9.86 1.09
CA GLY A 272 12.42 -9.32 1.68
C GLY A 272 12.27 -7.99 2.41
N VAL A 273 11.04 -7.47 2.54
CA VAL A 273 10.74 -6.23 3.27
C VAL A 273 10.02 -6.55 4.57
N ASN A 274 10.53 -6.06 5.71
CA ASN A 274 9.95 -6.37 7.03
C ASN A 274 8.84 -5.41 7.44
N LEU A 275 9.02 -4.11 7.17
CA LEU A 275 8.09 -3.07 7.58
C LEU A 275 7.29 -2.55 6.40
N HIS A 276 6.00 -2.36 6.58
CA HIS A 276 5.07 -1.99 5.51
C HIS A 276 4.28 -0.73 5.85
N THR A 277 3.63 -0.17 4.83
CA THR A 277 3.01 1.15 4.82
C THR A 277 4.03 2.29 4.97
N TRP A 278 3.57 3.52 5.11
CA TRP A 278 4.44 4.70 5.11
C TRP A 278 5.26 4.85 6.40
N THR A 279 4.68 4.43 7.51
CA THR A 279 5.27 4.57 8.85
C THR A 279 5.92 3.29 9.36
N GLY A 280 5.84 2.18 8.62
CA GLY A 280 6.48 0.93 9.02
C GLY A 280 5.90 0.31 10.29
N SER A 281 4.61 0.50 10.59
CA SER A 281 4.02 0.07 11.87
C SER A 281 3.93 -1.44 12.04
N GLY A 282 4.06 -2.23 10.97
CA GLY A 282 3.98 -3.68 11.02
C GLY A 282 4.38 -4.37 9.73
N SER A 283 4.41 -5.70 9.77
CA SER A 283 4.66 -6.60 8.64
C SER A 283 3.43 -6.78 7.74
N VAL A 284 3.56 -7.50 6.63
CA VAL A 284 2.40 -7.86 5.77
C VAL A 284 1.33 -8.62 6.55
N PRO A 285 1.62 -9.68 7.33
CA PRO A 285 0.61 -10.36 8.13
C PRO A 285 -0.09 -9.46 9.15
N TYR A 286 0.66 -8.55 9.79
CA TYR A 286 0.07 -7.56 10.69
C TYR A 286 -0.96 -6.70 9.96
N TRP A 287 -0.61 -6.15 8.80
CA TRP A 287 -1.51 -5.29 8.03
C TRP A 287 -2.68 -6.06 7.44
N ASN A 288 -2.52 -7.33 7.06
CA ASN A 288 -3.62 -8.16 6.60
C ASN A 288 -4.68 -8.33 7.70
N ALA A 289 -4.26 -8.68 8.93
CA ALA A 289 -5.16 -8.81 10.06
C ALA A 289 -5.78 -7.46 10.47
N TYR A 290 -4.94 -6.40 10.53
CA TYR A 290 -5.40 -5.04 10.86
C TYR A 290 -6.47 -4.56 9.89
N VAL A 291 -6.21 -4.63 8.57
CA VAL A 291 -7.14 -4.15 7.55
C VAL A 291 -8.42 -4.97 7.54
N ALA A 292 -8.32 -6.30 7.56
CA ALA A 292 -9.49 -7.15 7.58
C ALA A 292 -10.39 -6.89 8.81
N ALA A 293 -9.81 -6.76 10.01
CA ALA A 293 -10.56 -6.51 11.23
C ALA A 293 -11.08 -5.08 11.37
N THR A 294 -10.34 -4.07 10.91
CA THR A 294 -10.63 -2.67 11.28
C THR A 294 -11.06 -1.80 10.10
N GLN A 295 -10.50 -1.97 8.92
CA GLN A 295 -10.82 -1.17 7.74
C GLN A 295 -11.97 -1.78 6.94
N MET A 296 -11.91 -3.08 6.69
CA MET A 296 -12.99 -3.83 6.08
C MET A 296 -14.14 -4.09 7.07
N ARG A 297 -13.84 -4.06 8.37
CA ARG A 297 -14.79 -4.36 9.46
C ARG A 297 -15.28 -5.82 9.43
N GLY A 298 -14.38 -6.72 9.02
CA GLY A 298 -14.67 -8.16 9.02
C GLY A 298 -14.95 -8.69 10.43
N THR A 299 -15.91 -9.60 10.51
CA THR A 299 -16.32 -10.25 11.77
C THR A 299 -15.51 -11.49 12.09
N ASP A 300 -14.82 -12.03 11.08
CA ASP A 300 -14.17 -13.34 11.12
C ASP A 300 -12.64 -13.22 11.16
N VAL A 301 -12.09 -12.23 11.86
CA VAL A 301 -10.65 -11.97 11.94
C VAL A 301 -10.20 -11.71 13.36
N THR A 302 -9.13 -12.37 13.78
CA THR A 302 -8.43 -12.07 15.02
C THR A 302 -7.34 -11.03 14.77
N PHE A 303 -7.39 -9.92 15.51
CA PHE A 303 -6.38 -8.88 15.55
C PHE A 303 -6.09 -8.47 16.98
N PHE A 304 -4.81 -8.24 17.29
CA PHE A 304 -4.39 -7.77 18.60
C PHE A 304 -3.14 -6.90 18.47
N ASP A 305 -3.25 -5.64 18.89
CA ASP A 305 -2.08 -4.76 19.03
C ASP A 305 -2.25 -3.86 20.27
N PRO A 306 -1.58 -4.19 21.38
CA PRO A 306 -1.70 -3.43 22.62
C PRO A 306 -1.14 -2.00 22.51
N ARG A 307 -0.32 -1.69 21.50
CA ARG A 307 0.15 -0.31 21.26
C ARG A 307 -1.01 0.64 20.93
N LEU A 308 -2.12 0.12 20.39
CA LEU A 308 -3.32 0.88 20.02
C LEU A 308 -4.31 1.03 21.18
N SER A 309 -3.99 0.54 22.38
CA SER A 309 -4.85 0.66 23.57
C SER A 309 -4.66 1.96 24.35
N ASP A 310 -3.65 2.76 24.02
CA ASP A 310 -3.37 4.03 24.69
C ASP A 310 -4.51 5.05 24.45
N PRO A 311 -5.25 5.46 25.50
CA PRO A 311 -6.39 6.35 25.35
C PRO A 311 -6.02 7.79 25.00
N VAL A 312 -4.76 8.18 25.15
CA VAL A 312 -4.26 9.52 24.80
C VAL A 312 -3.91 9.56 23.30
N GLN A 313 -3.18 8.57 22.83
CA GLN A 313 -2.75 8.50 21.43
C GLN A 313 -3.87 7.97 20.52
N TYR A 314 -4.63 6.97 20.99
CA TYR A 314 -5.66 6.27 20.22
C TYR A 314 -7.02 6.25 20.94
N PRO A 315 -7.63 7.42 21.24
CA PRO A 315 -8.85 7.49 22.04
C PRO A 315 -10.03 6.73 21.44
N VAL A 316 -10.13 6.67 20.10
CA VAL A 316 -11.21 5.94 19.43
C VAL A 316 -10.99 4.43 19.55
N ALA A 317 -9.79 3.93 19.30
CA ALA A 317 -9.47 2.51 19.41
C ALA A 317 -9.59 2.01 20.85
N ALA A 318 -9.09 2.78 21.84
CA ALA A 318 -9.18 2.44 23.25
C ALA A 318 -10.63 2.32 23.71
N ARG A 319 -11.51 3.25 23.29
CA ARG A 319 -12.94 3.24 23.64
C ARG A 319 -13.71 2.16 22.92
N SER A 320 -13.45 1.92 21.64
CA SER A 320 -14.18 0.93 20.83
C SER A 320 -13.68 -0.51 21.02
N GLY A 321 -12.52 -0.72 21.64
CA GLY A 321 -11.88 -2.02 21.75
C GLY A 321 -11.31 -2.56 20.42
N SER A 322 -11.25 -1.75 19.36
CA SER A 322 -10.82 -2.20 18.03
C SER A 322 -9.32 -2.56 17.91
N TRP A 323 -8.58 -2.44 19.00
CA TRP A 323 -7.21 -2.92 19.14
C TRP A 323 -7.12 -4.39 19.56
N ASP A 324 -8.23 -4.98 20.03
CA ASP A 324 -8.32 -6.38 20.48
C ASP A 324 -9.63 -7.03 19.99
N THR A 325 -9.55 -7.80 18.92
CA THR A 325 -10.68 -8.57 18.38
C THR A 325 -10.51 -10.07 18.61
N ARG A 326 -9.67 -10.48 19.59
CA ARG A 326 -9.47 -11.88 19.92
C ARG A 326 -10.76 -12.53 20.36
N GLY A 327 -11.00 -13.75 19.85
CA GLY A 327 -12.23 -14.48 20.10
C GLY A 327 -13.35 -14.23 19.06
N SER A 328 -13.13 -13.32 18.11
CA SER A 328 -14.06 -13.05 17.02
C SER A 328 -13.77 -13.84 15.73
N ASP A 329 -12.90 -14.85 15.78
CA ASP A 329 -12.55 -15.70 14.64
C ASP A 329 -13.16 -17.12 14.79
N PRO A 330 -14.46 -17.29 14.59
CA PRO A 330 -15.13 -18.56 14.87
C PRO A 330 -14.84 -19.66 13.86
N ALA A 331 -14.28 -19.34 12.68
CA ALA A 331 -14.33 -20.30 11.58
C ALA A 331 -13.16 -20.30 10.58
N ASN A 332 -11.99 -19.78 10.89
CA ASN A 332 -10.80 -19.89 10.04
C ASN A 332 -10.41 -18.68 9.18
N ALA A 333 -10.79 -17.47 9.50
CA ALA A 333 -10.26 -16.32 8.74
C ALA A 333 -8.76 -16.16 8.97
N SER A 334 -8.28 -16.37 10.22
CA SER A 334 -6.84 -16.37 10.52
C SER A 334 -6.09 -17.48 9.77
N ALA A 335 -6.75 -18.62 9.50
CA ALA A 335 -6.19 -19.71 8.68
C ALA A 335 -6.08 -19.38 7.18
N LYS A 336 -6.67 -18.25 6.73
CA LYS A 336 -6.55 -17.75 5.36
C LYS A 336 -5.35 -16.82 5.20
N LEU A 337 -4.82 -16.28 6.30
CA LEU A 337 -3.77 -15.25 6.27
C LEU A 337 -2.42 -15.78 5.78
N ASP A 338 -2.11 -17.06 5.97
CA ASP A 338 -0.89 -17.70 5.47
C ASP A 338 -0.84 -17.72 3.94
N ALA A 339 -1.92 -18.19 3.30
CA ALA A 339 -2.03 -18.22 1.85
C ALA A 339 -2.09 -16.81 1.24
N LEU A 340 -2.82 -15.89 1.88
CA LEU A 340 -2.87 -14.48 1.48
C LEU A 340 -1.48 -13.85 1.53
N HIS A 341 -0.75 -14.03 2.63
CA HIS A 341 0.62 -13.53 2.79
C HIS A 341 1.56 -14.09 1.73
N PHE A 342 1.53 -15.41 1.51
CA PHE A 342 2.35 -16.06 0.50
C PHE A 342 2.09 -15.50 -0.90
N TYR A 343 0.82 -15.32 -1.27
CA TYR A 343 0.45 -14.72 -2.55
C TYR A 343 0.98 -13.29 -2.69
N GLN A 344 0.79 -12.44 -1.69
CA GLN A 344 1.26 -11.04 -1.73
C GLN A 344 2.78 -10.95 -1.87
N LEU A 345 3.55 -11.81 -1.19
CA LEU A 345 5.00 -11.87 -1.34
C LEU A 345 5.44 -12.36 -2.72
N SER A 346 4.59 -13.12 -3.42
CA SER A 346 4.88 -13.62 -4.77
C SER A 346 4.67 -12.59 -5.88
N ILE A 347 3.99 -11.47 -5.60
CA ILE A 347 3.73 -10.43 -6.60
C ILE A 347 5.01 -9.61 -6.81
N PRO A 348 5.67 -9.72 -7.98
CA PRO A 348 6.89 -8.98 -8.24
C PRO A 348 6.60 -7.50 -8.46
N ALA A 349 7.58 -6.65 -8.21
CA ALA A 349 7.54 -5.28 -8.70
C ALA A 349 7.48 -5.27 -10.24
N PRO A 350 6.63 -4.47 -10.87
CA PRO A 350 6.47 -4.49 -12.31
C PRO A 350 7.69 -3.89 -13.02
N THR A 351 8.12 -4.56 -14.09
CA THR A 351 9.19 -4.07 -14.96
C THR A 351 8.70 -2.90 -15.82
N PRO A 352 9.45 -1.80 -15.92
CA PRO A 352 9.03 -0.66 -16.71
C PRO A 352 8.93 -1.01 -18.21
N PRO A 353 7.96 -0.43 -18.94
CA PRO A 353 7.81 -0.66 -20.38
C PRO A 353 9.06 -0.26 -21.16
N ALA A 354 9.36 -0.99 -22.23
CA ALA A 354 10.45 -0.63 -23.13
C ALA A 354 10.26 0.79 -23.68
N GLY A 355 11.32 1.60 -23.61
CA GLY A 355 11.30 2.99 -24.09
C GLY A 355 10.65 4.01 -23.15
N SER A 356 10.21 3.60 -21.94
CA SER A 356 9.66 4.54 -20.95
C SER A 356 10.72 5.42 -20.26
N PHE A 357 11.99 5.13 -20.44
CA PHE A 357 13.13 5.91 -19.92
C PHE A 357 14.33 5.84 -20.88
N ASP A 358 15.26 6.80 -20.77
CA ASP A 358 16.55 6.77 -21.47
C ASP A 358 17.53 5.87 -20.72
N ALA A 359 17.94 4.77 -21.35
CA ALA A 359 18.81 3.77 -20.73
C ALA A 359 20.22 4.33 -20.42
N ALA A 360 20.78 5.17 -21.28
CA ALA A 360 22.10 5.77 -21.06
C ALA A 360 22.05 6.82 -19.92
N ALA A 361 20.96 7.58 -19.82
CA ALA A 361 20.71 8.48 -18.70
C ALA A 361 20.49 7.70 -17.40
N ALA A 362 19.76 6.58 -17.43
CA ALA A 362 19.54 5.70 -16.27
C ALA A 362 20.85 5.13 -15.72
N GLU A 363 21.78 4.68 -16.57
CA GLU A 363 23.11 4.22 -16.11
C GLU A 363 23.92 5.34 -15.44
N ARG A 364 23.89 6.56 -15.99
CA ARG A 364 24.50 7.71 -15.30
C ARG A 364 23.80 8.04 -13.98
N GLY A 365 22.47 7.92 -13.94
CA GLY A 365 21.65 8.10 -12.75
C GLY A 365 21.95 7.08 -11.67
N LYS A 366 22.17 5.81 -12.06
CA LYS A 366 22.60 4.74 -11.14
C LYS A 366 23.92 5.07 -10.44
N ALA A 367 24.90 5.55 -11.20
CA ALA A 367 26.18 5.97 -10.62
C ALA A 367 26.00 7.14 -9.62
N LEU A 368 25.12 8.10 -9.95
CA LEU A 368 24.78 9.21 -9.04
C LEU A 368 24.04 8.72 -7.80
N PHE A 369 23.08 7.80 -7.95
CA PHE A 369 22.28 7.25 -6.87
C PHE A 369 23.15 6.58 -5.78
N VAL A 370 24.16 5.81 -6.19
CA VAL A 370 25.13 5.18 -5.29
C VAL A 370 26.19 6.16 -4.79
N GLY A 371 26.61 7.09 -5.65
CA GLY A 371 27.71 8.04 -5.40
C GLY A 371 27.23 9.37 -4.83
N LYS A 372 27.32 10.43 -5.64
CA LYS A 372 27.12 11.84 -5.23
C LYS A 372 25.76 12.08 -4.54
N ALA A 373 24.68 11.46 -5.01
CA ALA A 373 23.34 11.66 -4.47
C ALA A 373 23.08 10.85 -3.19
N GLN A 374 23.93 9.88 -2.84
CA GLN A 374 23.90 9.08 -1.61
C GLN A 374 22.57 8.34 -1.31
N CYS A 375 21.69 8.20 -2.31
CA CYS A 375 20.37 7.60 -2.13
C CYS A 375 20.43 6.13 -1.67
N ALA A 376 21.47 5.39 -2.13
CA ALA A 376 21.69 3.99 -1.76
C ALA A 376 22.04 3.80 -0.28
N GLY A 377 22.30 4.86 0.49
CA GLY A 377 22.49 4.79 1.94
C GLY A 377 21.25 4.30 2.68
N CYS A 378 20.07 4.70 2.21
CA CYS A 378 18.77 4.24 2.72
C CYS A 378 18.08 3.29 1.73
N HIS A 379 18.08 3.60 0.43
CA HIS A 379 17.46 2.78 -0.62
C HIS A 379 18.42 1.71 -1.14
N VAL A 380 18.66 0.67 -0.34
CA VAL A 380 19.65 -0.39 -0.61
C VAL A 380 19.17 -1.34 -1.71
N PRO A 381 19.92 -1.52 -2.82
CA PRO A 381 19.57 -2.51 -3.84
C PRO A 381 19.64 -3.95 -3.29
N PRO A 382 18.88 -4.93 -3.86
CA PRO A 382 18.00 -4.82 -5.04
C PRO A 382 16.58 -4.37 -4.71
N SER A 383 16.15 -4.36 -3.46
CA SER A 383 14.80 -3.96 -3.04
C SER A 383 14.62 -2.45 -2.95
N PHE A 384 15.73 -1.69 -2.97
CA PHE A 384 15.77 -0.23 -2.84
C PHE A 384 15.02 0.27 -1.60
N THR A 385 15.18 -0.45 -0.50
CA THR A 385 14.72 -0.10 0.86
C THR A 385 15.73 -0.61 1.87
N GLU A 386 15.62 -0.16 3.10
CA GLU A 386 16.47 -0.67 4.18
C GLU A 386 15.98 -2.03 4.66
N PRO A 387 16.88 -3.02 4.80
CA PRO A 387 16.55 -4.27 5.45
C PRO A 387 16.37 -4.04 6.97
N GLY A 388 15.55 -4.89 7.60
CA GLY A 388 15.36 -4.83 9.05
C GLY A 388 14.27 -3.86 9.50
N TYR A 389 14.54 -3.07 10.53
CA TYR A 389 13.54 -2.26 11.24
C TYR A 389 13.93 -0.77 11.33
N ALA A 390 14.65 -0.27 10.34
CA ALA A 390 15.01 1.15 10.29
C ALA A 390 13.77 2.03 10.16
N ILE A 391 13.67 3.02 11.04
CA ILE A 391 12.62 4.05 11.07
C ILE A 391 13.31 5.39 11.19
N HIS A 392 12.99 6.30 10.28
CA HIS A 392 13.54 7.64 10.22
C HIS A 392 12.60 8.64 10.89
N LYS A 393 13.16 9.55 11.64
CA LYS A 393 12.40 10.67 12.19
C LYS A 393 11.99 11.63 11.08
N PRO A 394 10.86 12.36 11.26
CA PRO A 394 10.38 13.31 10.25
C PRO A 394 11.43 14.33 9.81
N GLU A 395 12.23 14.84 10.73
CA GLU A 395 13.30 15.81 10.46
C GLU A 395 14.46 15.23 9.65
N GLU A 396 14.74 13.92 9.76
CA GLU A 396 15.81 13.26 8.99
C GLU A 396 15.47 13.18 7.49
N VAL A 397 14.18 13.10 7.18
CA VAL A 397 13.67 13.01 5.80
C VAL A 397 12.99 14.32 5.35
N GLY A 398 13.01 15.35 6.19
CA GLY A 398 12.56 16.70 5.87
C GLY A 398 11.06 16.82 5.60
N VAL A 399 10.23 16.05 6.31
CA VAL A 399 8.76 16.09 6.21
C VAL A 399 8.15 16.37 7.58
N ASP A 400 6.85 16.72 7.62
CA ASP A 400 6.16 16.94 8.88
C ASP A 400 5.93 15.62 9.65
N SER A 401 5.66 15.77 10.95
CA SER A 401 5.48 14.63 11.85
C SER A 401 4.05 14.08 11.89
N PHE A 402 3.08 14.70 11.22
CA PHE A 402 1.65 14.40 11.44
C PHE A 402 1.32 12.90 11.31
N GLN A 403 1.74 12.25 10.24
CA GLN A 403 1.50 10.81 10.06
C GLN A 403 2.40 9.95 10.95
N ALA A 404 3.63 10.38 11.21
CA ALA A 404 4.53 9.71 12.12
C ALA A 404 3.96 9.69 13.55
N ASP A 405 3.46 10.84 14.04
CA ASP A 405 2.88 10.98 15.37
C ASP A 405 1.61 10.14 15.58
N ARG A 406 0.89 9.82 14.51
CA ARG A 406 -0.30 8.96 14.51
C ARG A 406 0.04 7.47 14.55
N SER A 407 1.27 7.10 14.23
CA SER A 407 1.73 5.72 14.14
C SER A 407 2.44 5.28 15.42
N PRO A 408 2.34 3.99 15.81
CA PRO A 408 3.11 3.45 16.94
C PRO A 408 4.65 3.52 16.78
N THR A 409 5.15 3.79 15.58
CA THR A 409 6.59 3.90 15.29
C THR A 409 7.13 5.31 15.43
N HIS A 410 6.26 6.33 15.44
CA HIS A 410 6.61 7.75 15.49
C HIS A 410 7.64 8.18 14.43
N GLY A 411 7.62 7.54 13.25
CA GLY A 411 8.56 7.83 12.17
C GLY A 411 8.10 7.28 10.82
N TYR A 412 8.99 7.38 9.85
CA TYR A 412 8.80 6.92 8.48
C TYR A 412 9.79 5.83 8.13
N ARG A 413 9.35 4.81 7.41
CA ARG A 413 10.26 3.83 6.83
C ARG A 413 10.77 4.29 5.47
N THR A 414 11.93 3.79 5.06
CA THR A 414 12.40 3.92 3.68
C THR A 414 11.50 3.12 2.75
N ALA A 415 10.73 3.81 1.88
CA ALA A 415 9.83 3.15 0.93
C ALA A 415 10.63 2.40 -0.15
N PRO A 416 10.27 1.16 -0.52
CA PRO A 416 10.85 0.48 -1.67
C PRO A 416 10.62 1.28 -2.96
N LEU A 417 11.65 1.35 -3.83
CA LEU A 417 11.55 2.11 -5.08
C LEU A 417 11.33 1.20 -6.31
N ALA A 418 11.45 -0.12 -6.17
CA ALA A 418 11.19 -1.02 -7.29
C ALA A 418 9.74 -0.90 -7.78
N GLY A 419 9.55 -0.73 -9.09
CA GLY A 419 8.25 -0.53 -9.71
C GLY A 419 7.70 0.90 -9.54
N LEU A 420 8.53 1.88 -9.21
CA LEU A 420 8.12 3.26 -8.94
C LEU A 420 7.36 3.90 -10.10
N TRP A 421 7.69 3.53 -11.34
CA TRP A 421 7.02 4.00 -12.54
C TRP A 421 5.51 3.69 -12.57
N ALA A 422 5.09 2.61 -11.91
CA ALA A 422 3.72 2.11 -11.94
C ALA A 422 2.75 2.85 -11.00
N HIS A 423 3.25 3.70 -10.09
CA HIS A 423 2.39 4.33 -9.08
C HIS A 423 2.66 5.84 -8.86
N GLN A 424 2.97 6.56 -9.94
CA GLN A 424 3.24 8.00 -9.90
C GLN A 424 1.97 8.86 -9.69
N LYS A 425 0.79 8.34 -10.06
CA LYS A 425 -0.47 9.07 -9.95
C LYS A 425 -0.76 9.46 -8.51
N GLY A 426 -1.14 10.71 -8.30
CA GLY A 426 -1.36 11.30 -6.97
C GLY A 426 -0.11 11.81 -6.28
N GLY A 427 1.07 11.67 -6.91
CA GLY A 427 2.35 12.15 -6.41
C GLY A 427 3.07 11.13 -5.52
N PHE A 428 4.11 11.63 -4.86
CA PHE A 428 5.06 10.87 -4.06
C PHE A 428 4.97 11.25 -2.58
N TYR A 429 5.57 10.42 -1.72
CA TYR A 429 5.43 10.42 -0.27
C TYR A 429 4.03 9.95 0.17
N HIS A 430 3.82 9.88 1.49
CA HIS A 430 2.58 9.37 2.07
C HIS A 430 1.33 10.21 1.71
N ASP A 431 1.50 11.48 1.46
CA ASP A 431 0.42 12.45 1.20
C ASP A 431 0.39 13.03 -0.22
N GLY A 432 1.33 12.60 -1.08
CA GLY A 432 1.40 13.09 -2.46
C GLY A 432 1.96 14.51 -2.60
N ARG A 433 2.71 15.01 -1.60
CA ARG A 433 3.23 16.39 -1.57
C ARG A 433 4.18 16.75 -2.71
N PHE A 434 4.82 15.76 -3.30
CA PHE A 434 5.69 15.94 -4.45
C PHE A 434 5.00 15.40 -5.70
N ALA A 435 4.72 16.28 -6.66
CA ALA A 435 3.99 15.91 -7.87
C ALA A 435 4.82 15.02 -8.80
N THR A 436 6.15 15.22 -8.83
CA THR A 436 7.07 14.54 -9.74
C THR A 436 8.27 13.94 -9.00
N LEU A 437 8.98 12.99 -9.65
CA LEU A 437 10.27 12.49 -9.15
C LEU A 437 11.33 13.60 -9.12
N GLY A 438 11.25 14.56 -10.02
CA GLY A 438 12.12 15.75 -10.00
C GLY A 438 11.92 16.55 -8.71
N ASP A 439 10.70 16.69 -8.22
CA ASP A 439 10.42 17.39 -6.95
C ASP A 439 10.99 16.65 -5.76
N VAL A 440 10.89 15.31 -5.74
CA VAL A 440 11.52 14.47 -4.72
C VAL A 440 13.04 14.64 -4.72
N ILE A 441 13.68 14.59 -5.89
CA ILE A 441 15.14 14.80 -6.02
C ILE A 441 15.52 16.21 -5.58
N ASN A 442 14.74 17.24 -5.93
CA ASN A 442 14.96 18.62 -5.50
C ASN A 442 14.82 18.77 -3.98
N HIS A 443 13.91 18.03 -3.38
CA HIS A 443 13.76 18.01 -1.92
C HIS A 443 15.01 17.48 -1.23
N TYR A 444 15.51 16.32 -1.63
CA TYR A 444 16.71 15.72 -1.05
C TYR A 444 17.99 16.50 -1.39
N ASP A 445 18.07 17.08 -2.60
CA ASP A 445 19.18 17.96 -2.99
C ASP A 445 19.32 19.16 -2.02
N ARG A 446 18.19 19.78 -1.67
CA ARG A 446 18.18 20.87 -0.68
C ARG A 446 18.43 20.37 0.76
N LEU A 447 17.78 19.26 1.15
CA LEU A 447 17.87 18.75 2.52
C LEU A 447 19.30 18.35 2.89
N PHE A 448 19.99 17.69 1.96
CA PHE A 448 21.36 17.16 2.18
C PHE A 448 22.47 18.00 1.56
N GLY A 449 22.15 19.12 0.88
CA GLY A 449 23.15 19.99 0.26
C GLY A 449 23.96 19.32 -0.84
N LEU A 450 23.34 18.44 -1.66
CA LEU A 450 24.04 17.56 -2.62
C LEU A 450 24.62 18.33 -3.81
N SER A 451 24.15 19.52 -4.10
CA SER A 451 24.59 20.38 -5.21
C SER A 451 24.50 19.68 -6.58
N LEU A 452 23.35 19.05 -6.86
CA LEU A 452 23.08 18.35 -8.10
C LEU A 452 22.78 19.34 -9.23
N SER A 453 23.46 19.21 -10.37
CA SER A 453 23.12 19.94 -11.58
C SER A 453 21.78 19.47 -12.18
N ALA A 454 21.17 20.26 -13.06
CA ALA A 454 19.93 19.90 -13.75
C ALA A 454 20.07 18.58 -14.54
N ALA A 455 21.22 18.35 -15.20
CA ALA A 455 21.48 17.13 -15.94
C ALA A 455 21.60 15.90 -15.02
N GLU A 456 22.25 16.04 -13.85
CA GLU A 456 22.35 14.98 -12.86
C GLU A 456 20.96 14.60 -12.29
N LYS A 457 20.11 15.59 -12.03
CA LYS A 457 18.71 15.34 -11.58
C LYS A 457 17.91 14.60 -12.63
N GLN A 458 18.03 14.95 -13.91
CA GLN A 458 17.36 14.21 -14.99
C GLN A 458 17.87 12.77 -15.11
N ASN A 459 19.18 12.54 -15.01
CA ASN A 459 19.73 11.19 -15.00
C ASN A 459 19.17 10.35 -13.83
N LEU A 460 19.04 10.93 -12.63
CA LEU A 460 18.42 10.27 -11.48
C LEU A 460 16.93 9.94 -11.73
N VAL A 461 16.16 10.83 -12.37
CA VAL A 461 14.78 10.54 -12.76
C VAL A 461 14.71 9.32 -13.67
N HIS A 462 15.56 9.25 -14.72
CA HIS A 462 15.60 8.10 -15.63
C HIS A 462 15.99 6.81 -14.91
N PHE A 463 16.92 6.88 -13.97
CA PHE A 463 17.26 5.70 -13.15
C PHE A 463 16.07 5.25 -12.30
N LEU A 464 15.40 6.16 -11.59
CA LEU A 464 14.24 5.84 -10.75
C LEU A 464 13.06 5.27 -11.57
N LEU A 465 12.92 5.68 -12.83
CA LEU A 465 11.93 5.11 -13.75
C LEU A 465 12.33 3.73 -14.29
N SER A 466 13.60 3.35 -14.18
CA SER A 466 14.14 2.10 -14.70
C SER A 466 14.10 0.93 -13.71
N ILE A 467 13.76 1.20 -12.43
CA ILE A 467 13.80 0.19 -11.35
C ILE A 467 12.40 -0.20 -10.85
#